data_3720dc3157d2e02e94aa9e0b69fbf55a
#
_entry.id   3720dc3157d2e02e94aa9e0b69fbf55a
#
_cell.length_a   1.000
_cell.length_b   1.000
_cell.length_c   1.000
_cell.angle_alpha   90.00
_cell.angle_beta   90.00
_cell.angle_gamma   90.00
#
_symmetry.space_group_name_H-M   'P 1'
#
loop_
_entity.id
_entity.type
_entity.pdbx_description
1 polymer ?
#
loop_
_entity_poly.entity_id
_entity_poly.type
_entity_poly.pdbx_seq_one_letter_code
_entity_poly.pdbx_strand_id
1 'polypeptide(L)'
;MREFIIADNQDISKAGMMFLLTKQKDVSALLEADNKAELIQLLRLYPQAVVILDYTLFNFAGADELIVLQERFKKADWILFSDELSLNFLRQILFSSMAFGVVMKDNSKEEIITAIQCAIRKQRYICNHVSNLLLS
;
A
#
# COMPACT_ATOMS: atom_id res chain seq x y z
N MET A 1 2.04 17.20 3.13
CA MET A 1 2.51 16.51 1.90
C MET A 1 3.26 15.24 2.26
N ARG A 2 3.15 14.22 1.45
CA ARG A 2 3.80 12.93 1.75
C ARG A 2 4.49 12.38 0.51
N GLU A 3 5.62 11.69 0.73
CA GLU A 3 6.24 10.88 -0.31
C GLU A 3 5.46 9.57 -0.47
N PHE A 4 5.39 9.08 -1.70
CA PHE A 4 4.78 7.79 -2.00
C PHE A 4 5.83 6.88 -2.63
N ILE A 5 5.93 5.65 -2.13
CA ILE A 5 6.76 4.60 -2.70
C ILE A 5 5.82 3.61 -3.38
N ILE A 6 5.99 3.45 -4.70
CA ILE A 6 5.22 2.47 -5.46
C ILE A 6 6.03 1.18 -5.53
N ALA A 7 5.59 0.18 -4.77
CA ALA A 7 6.20 -1.15 -4.73
C ALA A 7 5.33 -2.12 -5.55
N ASP A 8 5.43 -1.99 -6.87
CA ASP A 8 4.68 -2.76 -7.84
C ASP A 8 5.54 -2.90 -9.09
N ASN A 9 5.79 -4.13 -9.52
CA ASN A 9 6.61 -4.38 -10.71
C ASN A 9 5.81 -4.84 -11.93
N GLN A 10 4.48 -4.67 -11.91
CA GLN A 10 3.64 -4.84 -13.09
C GLN A 10 3.49 -3.49 -13.78
N ASP A 11 3.97 -3.39 -15.02
CA ASP A 11 4.12 -2.11 -15.72
C ASP A 11 2.81 -1.33 -15.84
N ILE A 12 1.70 -2.00 -16.17
CA ILE A 12 0.41 -1.33 -16.41
C ILE A 12 -0.15 -0.76 -15.11
N SER A 13 -0.20 -1.56 -14.06
CA SER A 13 -0.76 -1.08 -12.79
C SER A 13 0.13 -0.01 -12.16
N LYS A 14 1.45 -0.14 -12.28
CA LYS A 14 2.39 0.88 -11.82
C LYS A 14 2.17 2.20 -12.57
N ALA A 15 2.07 2.15 -13.89
CA ALA A 15 1.85 3.35 -14.70
C ALA A 15 0.52 4.02 -14.35
N GLY A 16 -0.55 3.23 -14.17
CA GLY A 16 -1.85 3.76 -13.78
C GLY A 16 -1.83 4.42 -12.41
N MET A 17 -1.18 3.78 -11.44
CA MET A 17 -1.05 4.36 -10.10
C MET A 17 -0.23 5.66 -10.14
N MET A 18 0.87 5.67 -10.86
CA MET A 18 1.68 6.89 -11.01
C MET A 18 0.87 8.02 -11.61
N PHE A 19 0.06 7.73 -12.62
CA PHE A 19 -0.81 8.73 -13.23
C PHE A 19 -1.77 9.34 -12.19
N LEU A 20 -2.43 8.50 -11.38
CA LEU A 20 -3.35 8.98 -10.36
C LEU A 20 -2.63 9.81 -9.29
N LEU A 21 -1.43 9.40 -8.89
CA LEU A 21 -0.66 10.13 -7.87
C LEU A 21 -0.18 11.49 -8.37
N THR A 22 0.17 11.62 -9.64
CA THR A 22 0.61 12.91 -10.19
C THR A 22 -0.50 13.95 -10.19
N LYS A 23 -1.76 13.53 -10.09
CA LYS A 23 -2.91 14.44 -10.02
C LYS A 23 -3.19 14.95 -8.61
N GLN A 24 -2.50 14.43 -7.59
CA GLN A 24 -2.74 14.80 -6.20
C GLN A 24 -1.77 15.89 -5.76
N LYS A 25 -2.32 16.99 -5.22
CA LYS A 25 -1.52 18.14 -4.78
C LYS A 25 -0.60 17.82 -3.61
N ASP A 26 -1.02 16.89 -2.76
CA ASP A 26 -0.34 16.63 -1.48
C ASP A 26 0.66 15.47 -1.56
N VAL A 27 1.03 15.07 -2.77
CA VAL A 27 2.09 14.11 -3.00
C VAL A 27 3.37 14.90 -3.29
N SER A 28 4.35 14.79 -2.39
CA SER A 28 5.58 15.58 -2.51
C SER A 28 6.62 14.92 -3.40
N ALA A 29 6.62 13.59 -3.48
CA ALA A 29 7.55 12.84 -4.32
C ALA A 29 6.99 11.44 -4.62
N LEU A 30 7.32 10.92 -5.79
CA LEU A 30 6.99 9.56 -6.21
C LEU A 30 8.28 8.78 -6.38
N LEU A 31 8.35 7.62 -5.74
CA LEU A 31 9.53 6.76 -5.74
C LEU A 31 9.07 5.36 -6.13
N GLU A 32 9.94 4.62 -6.81
CA GLU A 32 9.60 3.27 -7.30
C GLU A 32 10.55 2.26 -6.69
N ALA A 33 9.99 1.13 -6.24
CA ALA A 33 10.75 -0.02 -5.80
C ALA A 33 10.32 -1.23 -6.64
N ASP A 34 11.28 -1.91 -7.25
CA ASP A 34 11.00 -3.09 -8.07
C ASP A 34 11.19 -4.40 -7.30
N ASN A 35 11.74 -4.32 -6.11
CA ASN A 35 11.95 -5.49 -5.26
C ASN A 35 12.00 -5.08 -3.78
N LYS A 36 12.02 -6.07 -2.91
CA LYS A 36 11.98 -5.85 -1.46
C LYS A 36 13.19 -5.08 -0.94
N ALA A 37 14.39 -5.34 -1.48
CA ALA A 37 15.60 -4.65 -1.05
C ALA A 37 15.52 -3.15 -1.35
N GLU A 38 15.04 -2.80 -2.55
CA GLU A 38 14.85 -1.39 -2.92
C GLU A 38 13.78 -0.73 -2.05
N LEU A 39 12.70 -1.43 -1.76
CA LEU A 39 11.65 -0.92 -0.87
C LEU A 39 12.21 -0.58 0.51
N ILE A 40 12.98 -1.47 1.09
CA ILE A 40 13.58 -1.23 2.41
C ILE A 40 14.53 -0.04 2.38
N GLN A 41 15.33 0.08 1.33
CA GLN A 41 16.27 1.19 1.19
C GLN A 41 15.53 2.53 1.08
N LEU A 42 14.45 2.58 0.31
CA LEU A 42 13.63 3.78 0.19
C LEU A 42 12.93 4.13 1.51
N LEU A 43 12.49 3.14 2.28
CA LEU A 43 11.91 3.40 3.60
C LEU A 43 12.93 3.98 4.58
N ARG A 44 14.20 3.61 4.47
CA ARG A 44 15.25 4.21 5.29
C ARG A 44 15.45 5.69 4.95
N LEU A 45 15.33 6.06 3.68
CA LEU A 45 15.46 7.44 3.23
C LEU A 45 14.19 8.26 3.47
N TYR A 46 13.02 7.62 3.38
CA TYR A 46 11.72 8.26 3.51
C TYR A 46 10.85 7.50 4.53
N PRO A 47 11.21 7.58 5.82
CA PRO A 47 10.55 6.74 6.84
C PRO A 47 9.08 7.10 7.12
N GLN A 48 8.60 8.21 6.59
CA GLN A 48 7.21 8.64 6.74
C GLN A 48 6.42 8.51 5.45
N ALA A 49 6.93 7.76 4.47
CA ALA A 49 6.28 7.59 3.19
C ALA A 49 5.00 6.75 3.30
N VAL A 50 4.12 6.90 2.32
CA VAL A 50 3.06 5.93 2.05
C VAL A 50 3.61 4.91 1.07
N VAL A 51 3.54 3.64 1.41
CA VAL A 51 3.94 2.56 0.51
C VAL A 51 2.70 1.95 -0.13
N ILE A 52 2.66 1.97 -1.45
CA ILE A 52 1.64 1.24 -2.21
C ILE A 52 2.29 -0.07 -2.64
N LEU A 53 1.85 -1.17 -2.04
CA LEU A 53 2.53 -2.46 -2.16
C LEU A 53 1.66 -3.51 -2.82
N ASP A 54 2.15 -4.08 -3.92
CA ASP A 54 1.61 -5.37 -4.36
C ASP A 54 2.36 -6.49 -3.63
N TYR A 55 1.76 -6.97 -2.55
CA TYR A 55 2.35 -7.96 -1.68
C TYR A 55 2.79 -9.22 -2.42
N THR A 56 1.97 -9.66 -3.39
CA THR A 56 2.22 -10.94 -4.09
C THR A 56 3.43 -10.89 -5.02
N LEU A 57 3.91 -9.71 -5.36
CA LEU A 57 5.02 -9.52 -6.30
C LEU A 57 6.37 -9.28 -5.62
N PHE A 58 6.40 -9.11 -4.29
CA PHE A 58 7.60 -8.67 -3.58
C PHE A 58 8.26 -9.74 -2.71
N ASN A 59 7.90 -11.00 -2.94
CA ASN A 59 8.61 -12.15 -2.36
C ASN A 59 8.68 -12.14 -0.83
N PHE A 60 7.60 -11.72 -0.17
CA PHE A 60 7.50 -11.85 1.28
C PHE A 60 7.24 -13.31 1.65
N ALA A 61 7.88 -13.77 2.72
CA ALA A 61 7.72 -15.14 3.21
C ALA A 61 6.31 -15.37 3.79
N GLY A 62 5.65 -14.31 4.26
CA GLY A 62 4.32 -14.39 4.81
C GLY A 62 3.93 -13.08 5.46
N ALA A 63 2.74 -13.03 6.05
CA ALA A 63 2.24 -11.82 6.71
C ALA A 63 3.18 -11.35 7.82
N ASP A 64 3.81 -12.27 8.54
CA ASP A 64 4.69 -11.92 9.65
C ASP A 64 5.87 -11.07 9.19
N GLU A 65 6.44 -11.36 8.04
CA GLU A 65 7.56 -10.56 7.53
C GLU A 65 7.12 -9.12 7.25
N LEU A 66 5.95 -8.94 6.68
CA LEU A 66 5.44 -7.60 6.41
C LEU A 66 5.10 -6.85 7.72
N ILE A 67 4.55 -7.55 8.69
CA ILE A 67 4.26 -6.97 10.00
C ILE A 67 5.54 -6.49 10.68
N VAL A 68 6.61 -7.29 10.65
CA VAL A 68 7.91 -6.90 11.20
C VAL A 68 8.46 -5.68 10.49
N LEU A 69 8.32 -5.63 9.18
CA LEU A 69 8.78 -4.47 8.40
C LEU A 69 8.02 -3.20 8.79
N GLN A 70 6.71 -3.29 8.97
CA GLN A 70 5.91 -2.17 9.43
C GLN A 70 6.33 -1.72 10.83
N GLU A 71 6.65 -2.63 11.71
CA GLU A 71 7.11 -2.30 13.06
C GLU A 71 8.45 -1.58 13.05
N ARG A 72 9.31 -1.86 12.08
CA ARG A 72 10.59 -1.16 11.92
C ARG A 72 10.41 0.27 11.41
N PHE A 73 9.37 0.52 10.63
CA PHE A 73 9.09 1.83 10.03
C PHE A 73 7.69 2.31 10.45
N LYS A 74 7.54 2.56 11.74
CA LYS A 74 6.21 2.83 12.35
C LYS A 74 5.54 4.10 11.83
N LYS A 75 6.30 5.02 11.25
CA LYS A 75 5.74 6.28 10.73
C LYS A 75 5.27 6.16 9.29
N ALA A 76 5.59 5.07 8.62
CA ALA A 76 5.10 4.80 7.26
C ALA A 76 3.67 4.26 7.32
N ASP A 77 2.89 4.56 6.30
CA ASP A 77 1.57 3.96 6.10
C ASP A 77 1.60 3.12 4.83
N TRP A 78 0.70 2.16 4.75
CA TRP A 78 0.72 1.17 3.69
C TRP A 78 -0.65 1.06 3.05
N ILE A 79 -0.68 0.98 1.72
CA ILE A 79 -1.86 0.61 0.96
C ILE A 79 -1.52 -0.70 0.25
N LEU A 80 -2.18 -1.78 0.62
CA LEU A 80 -2.06 -3.04 -0.10
C LEU A 80 -2.84 -2.90 -1.41
N PHE A 81 -2.19 -3.19 -2.52
CA PHE A 81 -2.74 -2.97 -3.86
C PHE A 81 -2.38 -4.16 -4.73
N SER A 82 -3.25 -5.16 -4.78
CA SER A 82 -3.00 -6.43 -5.43
C SER A 82 -4.22 -6.90 -6.21
N ASP A 83 -4.03 -7.89 -7.09
CA ASP A 83 -5.12 -8.53 -7.81
C ASP A 83 -5.95 -9.42 -6.88
N GLU A 84 -5.27 -10.19 -6.04
CA GLU A 84 -5.90 -11.11 -5.08
C GLU A 84 -5.12 -11.14 -3.78
N LEU A 85 -5.84 -11.18 -2.66
CA LEU A 85 -5.27 -11.38 -1.34
C LEU A 85 -6.20 -12.31 -0.57
N SER A 86 -5.64 -13.33 0.08
CA SER A 86 -6.46 -14.28 0.83
C SER A 86 -7.08 -13.60 2.05
N LEU A 87 -8.25 -14.08 2.46
CA LEU A 87 -8.94 -13.57 3.64
C LEU A 87 -8.08 -13.75 4.90
N ASN A 88 -7.38 -14.87 5.00
CA ASN A 88 -6.49 -15.12 6.13
C ASN A 88 -5.38 -14.08 6.22
N PHE A 89 -4.73 -13.79 5.09
CA PHE A 89 -3.70 -12.75 5.03
C PHE A 89 -4.26 -11.38 5.41
N LEU A 90 -5.41 -11.03 4.84
CA LEU A 90 -6.06 -9.74 5.12
C LEU A 90 -6.39 -9.59 6.60
N ARG A 91 -6.92 -10.64 7.23
CA ARG A 91 -7.19 -10.60 8.67
C ARG A 91 -5.93 -10.39 9.48
N GLN A 92 -4.88 -11.13 9.20
CA GLN A 92 -3.60 -11.00 9.92
C GLN A 92 -3.05 -9.59 9.81
N ILE A 93 -3.00 -9.04 8.59
CA ILE A 93 -2.40 -7.73 8.34
C ILE A 93 -3.28 -6.61 8.92
N LEU A 94 -4.57 -6.62 8.61
CA LEU A 94 -5.44 -5.50 8.99
C LEU A 94 -5.69 -5.43 10.48
N PHE A 95 -5.62 -6.55 11.20
CA PHE A 95 -5.76 -6.56 12.65
C PHE A 95 -4.43 -6.36 13.38
N SER A 96 -3.29 -6.42 12.68
CA SER A 96 -1.99 -6.21 13.30
C SER A 96 -1.67 -4.75 13.55
N SER A 97 -2.16 -3.84 12.70
CA SER A 97 -1.84 -2.41 12.77
C SER A 97 -2.84 -1.60 11.96
N MET A 98 -3.13 -0.40 12.44
CA MET A 98 -3.94 0.57 11.71
C MET A 98 -3.19 1.22 10.55
N ALA A 99 -1.89 0.94 10.40
CA ALA A 99 -1.07 1.49 9.32
C ALA A 99 -1.35 0.85 7.95
N PHE A 100 -2.08 -0.27 7.91
CA PHE A 100 -2.38 -0.97 6.67
C PHE A 100 -3.79 -0.66 6.19
N GLY A 101 -3.90 -0.11 5.00
CA GLY A 101 -5.14 -0.03 4.25
C GLY A 101 -5.10 -0.98 3.07
N VAL A 102 -6.19 -1.13 2.36
CA VAL A 102 -6.25 -2.02 1.20
C VAL A 102 -7.23 -1.51 0.16
N VAL A 103 -6.80 -1.56 -1.09
CA VAL A 103 -7.63 -1.37 -2.27
C VAL A 103 -7.14 -2.37 -3.32
N MET A 104 -8.06 -2.94 -4.09
CA MET A 104 -7.69 -3.97 -5.06
C MET A 104 -7.44 -3.33 -6.43
N LYS A 105 -6.63 -4.00 -7.26
CA LYS A 105 -6.28 -3.47 -8.59
C LYS A 105 -7.48 -3.34 -9.52
N ASP A 106 -8.53 -4.11 -9.30
CA ASP A 106 -9.77 -4.03 -10.09
C ASP A 106 -10.81 -3.08 -9.51
N ASN A 107 -10.50 -2.38 -8.42
CA ASN A 107 -11.41 -1.37 -7.88
C ASN A 107 -11.50 -0.16 -8.83
N SER A 108 -12.57 0.61 -8.67
CA SER A 108 -12.75 1.82 -9.47
C SER A 108 -11.65 2.84 -9.21
N LYS A 109 -11.43 3.71 -10.18
CA LYS A 109 -10.51 4.83 -10.03
C LYS A 109 -10.87 5.66 -8.80
N GLU A 110 -12.16 5.89 -8.57
CA GLU A 110 -12.66 6.68 -7.44
C GLU A 110 -12.32 6.04 -6.10
N GLU A 111 -12.43 4.73 -5.98
CA GLU A 111 -12.03 4.03 -4.75
C GLU A 111 -10.51 4.12 -4.53
N ILE A 112 -9.74 3.96 -5.58
CA ILE A 112 -8.28 4.06 -5.48
C ILE A 112 -7.86 5.47 -5.05
N ILE A 113 -8.47 6.50 -5.63
CA ILE A 113 -8.20 7.89 -5.25
C ILE A 113 -8.56 8.13 -3.79
N THR A 114 -9.69 7.59 -3.33
CA THR A 114 -10.09 7.71 -1.92
C THR A 114 -9.05 7.09 -1.00
N ALA A 115 -8.52 5.93 -1.35
CA ALA A 115 -7.47 5.29 -0.56
C ALA A 115 -6.22 6.17 -0.47
N ILE A 116 -5.82 6.77 -1.59
CA ILE A 116 -4.67 7.69 -1.64
C ILE A 116 -4.92 8.89 -0.72
N GLN A 117 -6.07 9.52 -0.83
CA GLN A 117 -6.40 10.70 -0.03
C GLN A 117 -6.47 10.38 1.45
N CYS A 118 -7.01 9.24 1.81
CA CYS A 118 -7.01 8.79 3.21
C CYS A 118 -5.58 8.60 3.74
N ALA A 119 -4.71 7.97 2.96
CA ALA A 119 -3.34 7.75 3.38
C ALA A 119 -2.57 9.05 3.57
N ILE A 120 -2.81 10.05 2.72
CA ILE A 120 -2.18 11.37 2.87
C ILE A 120 -2.53 11.97 4.25
N ARG A 121 -3.75 11.73 4.73
CA ARG A 121 -4.24 12.23 6.03
C ARG A 121 -3.98 11.26 7.17
N LYS A 122 -3.20 10.21 6.95
CA LYS A 122 -2.94 9.14 7.93
C LYS A 122 -4.22 8.45 8.41
N GLN A 123 -5.17 8.30 7.51
CA GLN A 123 -6.41 7.57 7.76
C GLN A 123 -6.39 6.27 6.99
N ARG A 124 -6.84 5.19 7.65
CA ARG A 124 -6.93 3.89 7.02
C ARG A 124 -8.15 3.81 6.10
N TYR A 125 -7.96 3.25 4.91
CA TYR A 125 -9.06 2.94 4.01
C TYR A 125 -9.08 1.44 3.70
N ILE A 126 -10.24 0.83 3.86
CA ILE A 126 -10.46 -0.57 3.45
C ILE A 126 -11.58 -0.55 2.42
N CYS A 127 -11.30 -1.04 1.20
CA CYS A 127 -12.28 -0.99 0.11
C CYS A 127 -13.52 -1.83 0.44
N ASN A 128 -14.65 -1.53 -0.22
CA ASN A 128 -15.93 -2.17 0.06
C ASN A 128 -15.88 -3.68 -0.08
N HIS A 129 -15.23 -4.19 -1.12
CA HIS A 129 -15.11 -5.63 -1.34
C HIS A 129 -14.45 -6.34 -0.15
N VAL A 130 -13.32 -5.79 0.32
CA VAL A 130 -12.59 -6.38 1.46
C VAL A 130 -13.39 -6.24 2.75
N SER A 131 -14.02 -5.07 2.97
CA SER A 131 -14.88 -4.88 4.15
C SER A 131 -15.97 -5.93 4.21
N ASN A 132 -16.61 -6.22 3.09
CA ASN A 132 -17.65 -7.25 3.02
C ASN A 132 -17.09 -8.65 3.30
N LEU A 133 -15.89 -8.96 2.80
CA LEU A 133 -15.24 -10.24 3.09
C LEU A 133 -14.96 -10.40 4.59
N LEU A 134 -14.51 -9.33 5.24
CA LEU A 134 -14.18 -9.37 6.67
C LEU A 134 -15.40 -9.58 7.55
N LEU A 135 -16.58 -9.17 7.08
CA LEU A 135 -17.83 -9.27 7.82
C LEU A 135 -18.58 -10.60 7.58
N SER A 136 -18.16 -11.38 6.62
CA SER A 136 -18.82 -12.64 6.30
C SER A 136 -18.36 -13.82 7.15
#